data_1951949ae808dfde954a45b232ee27b3
#
_entry.id   1951949ae808dfde954a45b232ee27b3
#
_cell.length_a   1.000
_cell.length_b   1.000
_cell.length_c   1.000
_cell.angle_alpha   90.00
_cell.angle_beta   90.00
_cell.angle_gamma   90.00
#
_symmetry.space_group_name_H-M   'P 1'
#
loop_
_entity.id
_entity.type
_entity.pdbx_description
1 polymer ?
#
loop_
_entity_poly.entity_id
_entity_poly.type
_entity_poly.pdbx_seq_one_letter_code
_entity_poly.pdbx_strand_id
1 'polypeptide(L)' 'LTDSPGIIVLRIHPPTLEYLTAALTKLLSTYKFDQIFNKLFIVSPDNVEIITI' A
#
# COMPACT_ATOMS: atom_id res chain seq x y z
N LEU A 1 -7.68 -20.02 6.73
CA LEU A 1 -7.90 -19.28 6.30
C LEU A 1 -7.58 -18.71 5.66
N THR A 2 -7.55 -18.24 5.49
CA THR A 2 -7.64 -18.15 4.40
C THR A 2 -7.48 -16.90 3.63
N ASP A 3 -8.34 -16.22 3.12
CA ASP A 3 -8.15 -15.06 2.27
C ASP A 3 -8.13 -13.79 3.09
N SER A 4 -7.12 -12.94 2.83
CA SER A 4 -7.04 -11.62 3.44
C SER A 4 -7.25 -10.58 2.34
N PRO A 5 -7.99 -9.50 2.62
CA PRO A 5 -8.20 -8.44 1.62
C PRO A 5 -6.93 -7.64 1.32
N GLY A 6 -5.88 -7.86 2.11
CA GLY A 6 -4.66 -7.11 1.98
C GLY A 6 -4.62 -5.94 2.95
N ILE A 7 -3.41 -5.51 3.26
CA ILE A 7 -3.18 -4.41 4.21
C ILE A 7 -2.20 -3.44 3.59
N ILE A 8 -2.50 -2.15 3.67
CA ILE A 8 -1.63 -1.10 3.17
C ILE A 8 -1.24 -0.20 4.34
N VAL A 9 0.05 -0.10 4.60
CA VAL A 9 0.58 0.77 5.65
C VAL A 9 1.32 1.92 4.97
N LEU A 10 0.90 3.14 5.25
CA LEU A 10 1.51 4.33 4.67
C LEU A 10 2.45 4.98 5.70
N ARG A 11 3.75 4.96 5.41
CA ARG A 11 4.78 5.56 6.25
C ARG A 11 5.24 6.85 5.60
N ILE A 12 4.37 7.83 5.57
CA ILE A 12 4.60 9.11 4.91
C ILE A 12 4.71 10.22 5.95
N HIS A 13 5.71 11.05 5.82
CA HIS A 13 5.88 12.23 6.67
C HIS A 13 6.12 13.46 5.83
N PRO A 14 5.43 14.56 6.12
CA PRO A 14 4.33 14.63 7.10
C PRO A 14 3.11 13.85 6.62
N PRO A 15 2.30 13.28 7.53
CA PRO A 15 1.16 12.46 7.13
C PRO A 15 -0.04 13.34 6.78
N THR A 16 0.13 14.21 5.81
CA THR A 16 -0.92 15.09 5.35
C THR A 16 -1.84 14.34 4.39
N LEU A 17 -3.07 14.82 4.29
CA LEU A 17 -4.04 14.20 3.40
C LEU A 17 -3.54 14.19 1.96
N GLU A 18 -2.87 15.27 1.54
CA GLU A 18 -2.34 15.36 0.18
C GLU A 18 -1.32 14.27 -0.11
N TYR A 19 -0.36 14.09 0.79
CA TYR A 19 0.69 13.09 0.59
C TYR A 19 0.13 11.67 0.69
N LEU A 20 -0.77 11.43 1.65
CA LEU A 20 -1.36 10.10 1.81
C LEU A 20 -2.20 9.73 0.60
N THR A 21 -2.99 10.67 0.10
CA THR A 21 -3.83 10.44 -1.07
C THR A 21 -2.98 10.18 -2.31
N ALA A 22 -1.91 10.96 -2.49
CA ALA A 22 -1.03 10.80 -3.63
C ALA A 22 -0.34 9.43 -3.60
N ALA A 23 0.14 9.01 -2.43
CA ALA A 23 0.81 7.73 -2.27
C ALA A 23 -0.15 6.58 -2.56
N LEU A 24 -1.36 6.66 -2.03
CA LEU A 24 -2.37 5.61 -2.24
C LEU A 24 -2.80 5.54 -3.70
N THR A 25 -3.03 6.69 -4.33
CA THR A 25 -3.41 6.75 -5.73
C THR A 25 -2.33 6.13 -6.61
N LYS A 26 -1.07 6.45 -6.34
CA LYS A 26 0.04 5.89 -7.10
C LYS A 26 0.11 4.38 -6.91
N LEU A 27 -0.07 3.91 -5.69
CA LEU A 27 -0.05 2.48 -5.40
C LEU A 27 -1.14 1.75 -6.17
N LEU A 28 -2.35 2.27 -6.13
CA LEU A 28 -3.49 1.63 -6.80
C LEU A 28 -3.39 1.71 -8.32
N SER A 29 -2.65 2.67 -8.85
CA SER A 29 -2.38 2.75 -10.29
C SER A 29 -1.34 1.75 -10.72
N THR A 30 -0.43 1.39 -9.83
CA THR A 30 0.66 0.47 -10.14
C THR A 30 0.25 -0.98 -9.94
N TYR A 31 -0.56 -1.25 -8.90
CA TYR A 31 -0.96 -2.61 -8.54
C TYR A 31 -2.47 -2.76 -8.64
N LYS A 32 -2.91 -3.87 -9.18
CA LYS A 32 -4.34 -4.19 -9.27
C LYS A 32 -4.79 -4.83 -7.95
N PHE A 33 -6.10 -4.86 -7.75
CA PHE A 33 -6.67 -5.40 -6.51
C PHE A 33 -6.25 -6.85 -6.27
N ASP A 34 -6.20 -7.66 -7.31
CA ASP A 34 -5.80 -9.05 -7.17
C ASP A 34 -4.33 -9.20 -6.77
N GLN A 35 -3.51 -8.18 -7.05
CA GLN A 35 -2.12 -8.18 -6.62
C GLN A 35 -1.96 -7.73 -5.16
N ILE A 36 -2.94 -7.01 -4.63
CA ILE A 36 -2.94 -6.54 -3.25
C ILE A 36 -3.47 -7.62 -2.32
N PHE A 37 -4.32 -8.48 -2.84
CA PHE A 37 -4.98 -9.53 -2.06
C PHE A 37 -3.94 -10.43 -1.39
N ASN A 38 -4.12 -10.72 -0.10
CA ASN A 38 -3.22 -11.54 0.70
C ASN A 38 -1.80 -10.97 0.80
N LYS A 39 -1.65 -9.66 0.70
CA LYS A 39 -0.34 -9.02 0.79
C LYS A 39 -0.36 -7.85 1.75
N LEU A 40 0.80 -7.60 2.33
CA LEU A 40 1.02 -6.42 3.16
C LEU A 40 1.93 -5.48 2.39
N PHE A 41 1.43 -4.29 2.12
CA PHE A 41 2.19 -3.24 1.44
C PHE A 41 2.62 -2.20 2.46
N ILE A 42 3.91 -1.94 2.53
CA ILE A 42 4.45 -0.86 3.36
C ILE A 42 5.01 0.20 2.42
N VAL A 43 4.30 1.32 2.35
CA VAL A 43 4.63 2.39 1.41
C VAL A 43 5.41 3.46 2.13
N SER A 44 6.66 3.67 1.70
CA SER A 44 7.54 4.73 2.21
C SER A 44 7.82 5.72 1.08
N PRO A 45 8.30 6.93 1.41
CA PRO A 45 8.61 7.91 0.36
C PRO A 45 9.62 7.38 -0.67
N ASP A 46 10.52 6.50 -0.24
CA ASP A 46 11.61 6.02 -1.09
C ASP A 46 11.31 4.70 -1.76
N ASN A 47 10.46 3.88 -1.17
CA ASN A 47 10.21 2.56 -1.74
C ASN A 47 8.90 1.97 -1.25
N VAL A 48 8.55 0.82 -1.84
CA VAL A 48 7.37 0.04 -1.43
C VAL A 48 7.87 -1.36 -1.09
N GLU A 49 7.54 -1.81 0.11
CA GLU A 49 7.83 -3.16 0.54
C GLU A 49 6.57 -4.01 0.42
N ILE A 50 6.72 -5.21 -0.12
CA ILE A 50 5.59 -6.13 -0.31
C ILE A 50 5.89 -7.42 0.42
N ILE A 51 5.00 -7.80 1.33
CA ILE A 51 5.13 -9.01 2.11
C ILE A 51 3.91 -9.88 1.85
N THR A 52 4.14 -11.12 1.48
CA THR A 52 3.04 -12.07 1.29
C THR A 52 2.58 -12.59 2.64
N ILE A 53 1.30 -12.49 2.87
CA ILE A 53 0.71 -12.96 4.13
C ILE A 53 0.46 -14.47 4.10
#